data_f3db3102ae32645f477a8c73a5aecd63
#
_entry.id   f3db3102ae32645f477a8c73a5aecd63
#
_cell.length_a   1.000
_cell.length_b   1.000
_cell.length_c   1.000
_cell.angle_alpha   90.00
_cell.angle_beta   90.00
_cell.angle_gamma   90.00
#
_symmetry.space_group_name_H-M   'P 1'
#
loop_
_entity.id
_entity.type
_entity.pdbx_description
1 polymer ?
#
loop_
_entity_poly.entity_id
_entity_poly.type
_entity_poly.pdbx_seq_one_letter_code
_entity_poly.pdbx_strand_id
1 'polypeptide(L)'
;FAVEMGLARLWQSWGLEPDVVLGHSVGQYAAACVAGVFSLEDGARLLAERGRLFGDLPAGGRMSAIFADPDRVERLTDEFPSLSVAAYNGANTVLSGPGNDLEQAVSRLTADGVRCEWLDTSHAFHSALLDPALDEFEASANRFEFAAPQRILICNRTGAALGRTASLDGAYWRRHSRQPVEFA
;
A
#
# COMPACT_ATOMS: atom_id res chain seq x y z
N PHE A 1 -1.69 -0.91 12.14
CA PHE A 1 -0.49 -1.57 12.72
C PHE A 1 -0.70 -2.01 14.16
N ALA A 2 -0.99 -1.07 15.11
CA ALA A 2 -1.10 -1.44 16.54
C ALA A 2 -2.19 -2.50 16.79
N VAL A 3 -3.36 -2.35 16.19
CA VAL A 3 -4.47 -3.33 16.29
C VAL A 3 -4.07 -4.66 15.66
N GLU A 4 -3.48 -4.64 14.48
CA GLU A 4 -3.01 -5.84 13.77
C GLU A 4 -1.97 -6.60 14.58
N MET A 5 -0.98 -5.88 15.16
CA MET A 5 0.04 -6.49 16.02
C MET A 5 -0.55 -7.02 17.33
N GLY A 6 -1.52 -6.31 17.92
CA GLY A 6 -2.26 -6.77 19.10
C GLY A 6 -3.01 -8.08 18.82
N LEU A 7 -3.70 -8.17 17.69
CA LEU A 7 -4.40 -9.38 17.25
C LEU A 7 -3.42 -10.52 16.96
N ALA A 8 -2.32 -10.24 16.24
CA ALA A 8 -1.29 -11.25 15.99
C ALA A 8 -0.72 -11.83 17.29
N ARG A 9 -0.40 -10.99 18.28
CA ARG A 9 0.07 -11.44 19.60
C ARG A 9 -0.99 -12.22 20.36
N LEU A 10 -2.27 -11.84 20.25
CA LEU A 10 -3.36 -12.59 20.86
C LEU A 10 -3.45 -14.01 20.28
N TRP A 11 -3.44 -14.17 18.95
CA TRP A 11 -3.44 -15.49 18.31
C TRP A 11 -2.21 -16.32 18.73
N GLN A 12 -1.02 -15.70 18.74
CA GLN A 12 0.20 -16.36 19.20
C GLN A 12 0.12 -16.81 20.67
N SER A 13 -0.52 -16.04 21.55
CA SER A 13 -0.72 -16.44 22.95
C SER A 13 -1.61 -17.68 23.11
N TRP A 14 -2.41 -18.00 22.08
CA TRP A 14 -3.21 -19.22 22.01
C TRP A 14 -2.49 -20.37 21.30
N GLY A 15 -1.20 -20.18 20.95
CA GLY A 15 -0.39 -21.21 20.28
C GLY A 15 -0.63 -21.28 18.76
N LEU A 16 -1.31 -20.28 18.16
CA LEU A 16 -1.54 -20.22 16.71
C LEU A 16 -0.44 -19.38 16.06
N GLU A 17 0.36 -20.01 15.23
CA GLU A 17 1.45 -19.38 14.51
C GLU A 17 1.16 -19.42 13.00
N PRO A 18 1.27 -18.28 12.28
CA PRO A 18 1.05 -18.27 10.84
C PRO A 18 2.24 -18.87 10.09
N ASP A 19 1.99 -19.71 9.09
CA ASP A 19 3.00 -20.18 8.13
C ASP A 19 3.25 -19.14 7.03
N VAL A 20 2.19 -18.45 6.63
CA VAL A 20 2.19 -17.43 5.58
C VAL A 20 1.57 -16.15 6.12
N VAL A 21 2.18 -15.02 5.82
CA VAL A 21 1.66 -13.70 6.15
C VAL A 21 1.61 -12.81 4.91
N LEU A 22 0.58 -11.99 4.83
CA LEU A 22 0.41 -10.97 3.79
C LEU A 22 -0.29 -9.76 4.40
N GLY A 23 -0.13 -8.62 3.75
CA GLY A 23 -0.79 -7.39 4.18
C GLY A 23 -1.11 -6.50 3.00
N HIS A 24 -2.31 -5.91 3.02
CA HIS A 24 -2.72 -4.95 2.01
C HIS A 24 -2.16 -3.56 2.37
N SER A 25 -1.39 -2.95 1.48
CA SER A 25 -0.84 -1.60 1.66
C SER A 25 -0.15 -1.48 3.04
N VAL A 26 -0.62 -0.60 3.92
CA VAL A 26 -0.04 -0.41 5.27
C VAL A 26 -0.01 -1.70 6.10
N GLY A 27 -0.89 -2.66 5.85
CA GLY A 27 -0.87 -3.98 6.48
C GLY A 27 0.39 -4.80 6.18
N GLN A 28 1.11 -4.49 5.10
CA GLN A 28 2.38 -5.13 4.78
C GLN A 28 3.45 -4.90 5.89
N TYR A 29 3.39 -3.78 6.59
CA TYR A 29 4.28 -3.51 7.73
C TYR A 29 4.01 -4.46 8.91
N ALA A 30 2.73 -4.73 9.21
CA ALA A 30 2.37 -5.70 10.23
C ALA A 30 2.79 -7.12 9.81
N ALA A 31 2.54 -7.49 8.55
CA ALA A 31 2.96 -8.78 8.00
C ALA A 31 4.48 -8.96 8.06
N ALA A 32 5.26 -7.94 7.68
CA ALA A 32 6.72 -7.95 7.77
C ALA A 32 7.22 -8.07 9.22
N CYS A 33 6.60 -7.37 10.18
CA CYS A 33 6.91 -7.48 11.59
C CYS A 33 6.63 -8.89 12.13
N VAL A 34 5.48 -9.49 11.80
CA VAL A 34 5.14 -10.88 12.17
C VAL A 34 6.09 -11.88 11.50
N ALA A 35 6.56 -11.59 10.30
CA ALA A 35 7.58 -12.39 9.62
C ALA A 35 8.99 -12.23 10.22
N GLY A 36 9.21 -11.33 11.17
CA GLY A 36 10.50 -11.10 11.82
C GLY A 36 11.48 -10.25 11.01
N VAL A 37 10.98 -9.45 10.06
CA VAL A 37 11.82 -8.55 9.24
C VAL A 37 12.39 -7.41 10.06
N PHE A 38 11.63 -6.89 11.01
CA PHE A 38 12.03 -5.84 11.97
C PHE A 38 11.27 -6.00 13.30
N SER A 39 11.77 -5.34 14.34
CA SER A 39 11.14 -5.34 15.66
C SER A 39 9.78 -4.59 15.65
N LEU A 40 8.95 -4.85 16.67
CA LEU A 40 7.70 -4.10 16.86
C LEU A 40 7.95 -2.61 17.00
N GLU A 41 9.01 -2.25 17.75
CA GLU A 41 9.41 -0.87 18.01
C GLU A 41 9.87 -0.17 16.73
N ASP A 42 10.67 -0.85 15.91
CA ASP A 42 11.15 -0.29 14.64
C ASP A 42 10.02 -0.16 13.63
N GLY A 43 9.11 -1.15 13.57
CA GLY A 43 7.91 -1.06 12.74
C GLY A 43 7.01 0.12 13.13
N ALA A 44 6.82 0.36 14.44
CA ALA A 44 6.06 1.51 14.93
C ALA A 44 6.74 2.84 14.58
N ARG A 45 8.06 2.94 14.74
CA ARG A 45 8.85 4.15 14.39
C ARG A 45 8.83 4.41 12.89
N LEU A 46 9.01 3.37 12.07
CA LEU A 46 8.98 3.48 10.61
C LEU A 46 7.62 3.97 10.11
N LEU A 47 6.54 3.46 10.69
CA LEU A 47 5.17 3.89 10.35
C LEU A 47 4.85 5.30 10.87
N ALA A 48 5.34 5.68 12.04
CA ALA A 48 5.19 7.04 12.55
C ALA A 48 5.88 8.04 11.62
N GLU A 49 7.09 7.74 11.16
CA GLU A 49 7.82 8.59 10.23
C GLU A 49 7.15 8.65 8.85
N ARG A 50 6.67 7.49 8.34
CA ARG A 50 5.85 7.45 7.13
C ARG A 50 4.61 8.34 7.27
N GLY A 51 3.91 8.24 8.40
CA GLY A 51 2.71 9.04 8.68
C GLY A 51 3.00 10.53 8.73
N ARG A 52 4.12 10.93 9.34
CA ARG A 52 4.58 12.32 9.39
C ARG A 52 4.86 12.85 7.99
N LEU A 53 5.73 12.19 7.23
CA LEU A 53 6.16 12.62 5.90
C LEU A 53 5.00 12.71 4.89
N PHE A 54 4.11 11.72 4.89
CA PHE A 54 2.98 11.72 3.96
C PHE A 54 1.86 12.64 4.43
N GLY A 55 1.73 12.85 5.75
CA GLY A 55 0.76 13.79 6.32
C GLY A 55 1.09 15.25 6.01
N ASP A 56 2.36 15.58 5.80
CA ASP A 56 2.83 16.92 5.44
C ASP A 56 2.63 17.24 3.93
N LEU A 57 2.23 16.25 3.12
CA LEU A 57 1.96 16.47 1.69
C LEU A 57 0.70 17.31 1.47
N PRO A 58 0.62 18.06 0.36
CA PRO A 58 -0.56 18.85 0.04
C PRO A 58 -1.82 18.01 -0.01
N ALA A 59 -2.91 18.54 0.56
CA ALA A 59 -4.24 17.95 0.45
C ALA A 59 -4.79 18.02 -0.98
N GLY A 60 -5.89 17.30 -1.25
CA GLY A 60 -6.62 17.34 -2.53
C GLY A 60 -6.43 16.10 -3.40
N GLY A 61 -5.58 15.16 -2.97
CA GLY A 61 -5.54 13.83 -3.56
C GLY A 61 -6.72 12.97 -3.07
N ARG A 62 -7.27 12.11 -3.93
CA ARG A 62 -8.40 11.22 -3.64
C ARG A 62 -8.17 9.81 -4.19
N MET A 63 -8.97 8.87 -3.71
CA MET A 63 -8.97 7.48 -4.15
C MET A 63 -10.39 6.98 -4.37
N SER A 64 -10.58 6.11 -5.37
CA SER A 64 -11.88 5.48 -5.64
C SER A 64 -11.70 4.02 -6.07
N ALA A 65 -12.51 3.12 -5.52
CA ALA A 65 -12.61 1.74 -5.96
C ALA A 65 -13.57 1.66 -7.18
N ILE A 66 -13.09 1.09 -8.26
CA ILE A 66 -13.79 0.97 -9.54
C ILE A 66 -14.11 -0.51 -9.78
N PHE A 67 -15.39 -0.84 -9.91
CA PHE A 67 -15.88 -2.20 -10.10
C PHE A 67 -16.06 -2.47 -11.60
N ALA A 68 -14.94 -2.59 -12.31
CA ALA A 68 -14.86 -2.90 -13.73
C ALA A 68 -13.65 -3.80 -14.00
N ASP A 69 -13.57 -4.30 -15.23
CA ASP A 69 -12.40 -5.03 -15.71
C ASP A 69 -11.13 -4.18 -15.54
N PRO A 70 -10.03 -4.73 -14.99
CA PRO A 70 -8.77 -4.00 -14.76
C PRO A 70 -8.24 -3.30 -16.01
N ASP A 71 -8.28 -3.95 -17.17
CA ASP A 71 -7.82 -3.35 -18.45
C ASP A 71 -8.60 -2.09 -18.81
N ARG A 72 -9.90 -2.03 -18.45
CA ARG A 72 -10.72 -0.83 -18.65
C ARG A 72 -10.27 0.31 -17.72
N VAL A 73 -9.91 -0.02 -16.49
CA VAL A 73 -9.45 0.98 -15.51
C VAL A 73 -8.05 1.48 -15.87
N GLU A 74 -7.17 0.60 -16.35
CA GLU A 74 -5.82 0.96 -16.79
C GLU A 74 -5.86 1.95 -17.98
N ARG A 75 -6.72 1.72 -18.96
CA ARG A 75 -6.89 2.66 -20.09
C ARG A 75 -7.26 4.08 -19.66
N LEU A 76 -7.89 4.26 -18.50
CA LEU A 76 -8.14 5.60 -17.96
C LEU A 76 -6.86 6.31 -17.52
N THR A 77 -5.83 5.60 -17.12
CA THR A 77 -4.55 6.22 -16.78
C THR A 77 -3.82 6.74 -18.02
N ASP A 78 -4.10 6.21 -19.21
CA ASP A 78 -3.60 6.75 -20.47
C ASP A 78 -4.31 8.07 -20.82
N GLU A 79 -5.61 8.17 -20.51
CA GLU A 79 -6.42 9.36 -20.77
C GLU A 79 -6.23 10.43 -19.67
N PHE A 80 -5.96 10.01 -18.44
CA PHE A 80 -5.69 10.85 -17.26
C PHE A 80 -4.31 10.51 -16.69
N PRO A 81 -3.20 10.96 -17.28
CA PRO A 81 -1.84 10.58 -16.89
C PRO A 81 -1.44 10.97 -15.45
N SER A 82 -2.21 11.83 -14.80
CA SER A 82 -2.06 12.20 -13.39
C SER A 82 -2.60 11.14 -12.43
N LEU A 83 -3.47 10.23 -12.91
CA LEU A 83 -4.00 9.14 -12.13
C LEU A 83 -3.05 7.94 -12.14
N SER A 84 -3.11 7.16 -11.08
CA SER A 84 -2.36 5.91 -10.93
C SER A 84 -3.31 4.80 -10.49
N VAL A 85 -3.06 3.57 -10.92
CA VAL A 85 -3.64 2.41 -10.27
C VAL A 85 -2.97 2.24 -8.92
N ALA A 86 -3.76 2.24 -7.85
CA ALA A 86 -3.29 2.07 -6.47
C ALA A 86 -3.36 0.63 -5.99
N ALA A 87 -4.35 -0.14 -6.44
CA ALA A 87 -4.51 -1.54 -6.06
C ALA A 87 -5.34 -2.34 -7.08
N TYR A 88 -4.96 -3.60 -7.26
CA TYR A 88 -5.74 -4.65 -7.91
C TYR A 88 -6.28 -5.59 -6.84
N ASN A 89 -7.59 -5.53 -6.54
CA ASN A 89 -8.21 -6.30 -5.45
C ASN A 89 -9.06 -7.48 -5.95
N GLY A 90 -8.94 -7.85 -7.21
CA GLY A 90 -9.78 -8.86 -7.84
C GLY A 90 -11.21 -8.37 -8.13
N ALA A 91 -11.97 -8.05 -7.09
CA ALA A 91 -13.35 -7.55 -7.23
C ALA A 91 -13.43 -6.09 -7.71
N ASN A 92 -12.39 -5.31 -7.53
CA ASN A 92 -12.27 -3.92 -7.96
C ASN A 92 -10.81 -3.54 -8.19
N THR A 93 -10.62 -2.45 -8.94
CA THR A 93 -9.33 -1.77 -9.10
C THR A 93 -9.42 -0.38 -8.49
N VAL A 94 -8.43 0.03 -7.69
CA VAL A 94 -8.43 1.34 -7.05
C VAL A 94 -7.63 2.33 -7.88
N LEU A 95 -8.27 3.46 -8.25
CA LEU A 95 -7.60 4.63 -8.83
C LEU A 95 -7.26 5.65 -7.74
N SER A 96 -6.14 6.33 -7.92
CA SER A 96 -5.58 7.30 -6.99
C SER A 96 -4.92 8.45 -7.74
N GLY A 97 -5.12 9.70 -7.30
CA GLY A 97 -4.50 10.86 -7.90
C GLY A 97 -5.16 12.18 -7.51
N PRO A 98 -4.93 13.27 -8.28
CA PRO A 98 -5.57 14.57 -8.05
C PRO A 98 -7.09 14.46 -8.06
N GLY A 99 -7.74 15.10 -7.07
CA GLY A 99 -9.19 14.96 -6.88
C GLY A 99 -10.00 15.34 -8.09
N ASN A 100 -9.66 16.44 -8.77
CA ASN A 100 -10.39 16.93 -9.95
C ASN A 100 -10.34 15.93 -11.12
N ASP A 101 -9.18 15.35 -11.40
CA ASP A 101 -9.02 14.39 -12.49
C ASP A 101 -9.72 13.07 -12.16
N LEU A 102 -9.63 12.63 -10.92
CA LEU A 102 -10.32 11.44 -10.46
C LEU A 102 -11.85 11.61 -10.48
N GLU A 103 -12.36 12.79 -10.14
CA GLU A 103 -13.80 13.10 -10.23
C GLU A 103 -14.30 13.04 -11.69
N GLN A 104 -13.53 13.54 -12.64
CA GLN A 104 -13.87 13.44 -14.06
C GLN A 104 -13.89 11.99 -14.54
N ALA A 105 -12.87 11.20 -14.18
CA ALA A 105 -12.78 9.78 -14.53
C ALA A 105 -13.95 8.98 -13.93
N VAL A 106 -14.24 9.18 -12.63
CA VAL A 106 -15.35 8.53 -11.92
C VAL A 106 -16.70 8.93 -12.52
N SER A 107 -16.90 10.22 -12.84
CA SER A 107 -18.15 10.70 -13.43
C SER A 107 -18.41 10.04 -14.79
N ARG A 108 -17.37 9.89 -15.61
CA ARG A 108 -17.46 9.20 -16.91
C ARG A 108 -17.81 7.72 -16.73
N LEU A 109 -17.11 7.03 -15.85
CA LEU A 109 -17.38 5.62 -15.57
C LEU A 109 -18.81 5.39 -15.06
N THR A 110 -19.27 6.28 -14.16
CA THR A 110 -20.63 6.22 -13.62
C THR A 110 -21.68 6.46 -14.71
N ALA A 111 -21.45 7.38 -15.63
CA ALA A 111 -22.31 7.60 -16.78
C ALA A 111 -22.41 6.36 -17.69
N ASP A 112 -21.33 5.58 -17.78
CA ASP A 112 -21.27 4.29 -18.46
C ASP A 112 -21.86 3.12 -17.65
N GLY A 113 -22.47 3.39 -16.48
CA GLY A 113 -23.07 2.38 -15.60
C GLY A 113 -22.10 1.59 -14.73
N VAL A 114 -20.85 2.01 -14.61
CA VAL A 114 -19.85 1.38 -13.75
C VAL A 114 -20.05 1.83 -12.30
N ARG A 115 -20.08 0.88 -11.37
CA ARG A 115 -20.07 1.17 -9.93
C ARG A 115 -18.72 1.71 -9.52
N CYS A 116 -18.69 2.85 -8.84
CA CYS A 116 -17.52 3.48 -8.27
C CYS A 116 -17.79 3.84 -6.81
N GLU A 117 -16.81 3.61 -5.93
CA GLU A 117 -16.92 3.92 -4.50
C GLU A 117 -15.75 4.79 -4.07
N TRP A 118 -16.04 5.96 -3.51
CA TRP A 118 -15.04 6.84 -2.94
C TRP A 118 -14.46 6.22 -1.67
N LEU A 119 -13.14 6.27 -1.55
CA LEU A 119 -12.47 5.86 -0.32
C LEU A 119 -12.26 7.07 0.58
N ASP A 120 -12.55 6.91 1.87
CA ASP A 120 -12.28 7.91 2.89
C ASP A 120 -10.80 7.85 3.29
N THR A 121 -9.96 8.53 2.51
CA THR A 121 -8.51 8.60 2.69
C THR A 121 -8.06 10.05 2.74
N SER A 122 -7.05 10.33 3.57
CA SER A 122 -6.47 11.68 3.70
C SER A 122 -5.69 12.12 2.45
N HIS A 123 -5.10 11.17 1.72
CA HIS A 123 -4.21 11.41 0.58
C HIS A 123 -4.44 10.37 -0.51
N ALA A 124 -3.95 10.66 -1.71
CA ALA A 124 -3.92 9.72 -2.83
C ALA A 124 -2.71 8.79 -2.71
N PHE A 125 -2.81 7.76 -1.87
CA PHE A 125 -1.76 6.78 -1.70
C PHE A 125 -1.51 5.98 -2.99
N HIS A 126 -0.30 5.45 -3.15
CA HIS A 126 0.13 4.69 -4.33
C HIS A 126 0.03 5.50 -5.64
N SER A 127 0.23 6.82 -5.59
CA SER A 127 0.22 7.72 -6.75
C SER A 127 1.46 8.61 -6.78
N ALA A 128 1.62 9.33 -7.88
CA ALA A 128 2.70 10.33 -8.04
C ALA A 128 2.63 11.49 -7.03
N LEU A 129 1.47 11.70 -6.38
CA LEU A 129 1.35 12.71 -5.34
C LEU A 129 2.19 12.41 -4.09
N LEU A 130 2.68 11.19 -3.91
CA LEU A 130 3.61 10.83 -2.85
C LEU A 130 5.08 11.11 -3.21
N ASP A 131 5.41 11.29 -4.49
CA ASP A 131 6.79 11.38 -4.97
C ASP A 131 7.65 12.42 -4.20
N PRO A 132 7.13 13.61 -3.81
CA PRO A 132 7.92 14.58 -3.08
C PRO A 132 8.45 14.11 -1.72
N ALA A 133 7.78 13.15 -1.06
CA ALA A 133 8.17 12.63 0.25
C ALA A 133 9.00 11.34 0.17
N LEU A 134 9.10 10.70 -1.00
CA LEU A 134 9.66 9.36 -1.12
C LEU A 134 11.17 9.29 -0.87
N ASP A 135 11.93 10.31 -1.26
CA ASP A 135 13.38 10.32 -1.04
C ASP A 135 13.70 10.43 0.46
N GLU A 136 13.01 11.30 1.18
CA GLU A 136 13.18 11.44 2.63
C GLU A 136 12.69 10.19 3.36
N PHE A 137 11.59 9.61 2.90
CA PHE A 137 11.08 8.35 3.47
C PHE A 137 12.08 7.19 3.28
N GLU A 138 12.66 7.01 2.08
CA GLU A 138 13.68 6.01 1.82
C GLU A 138 14.92 6.21 2.70
N ALA A 139 15.42 7.46 2.79
CA ALA A 139 16.56 7.79 3.64
C ALA A 139 16.27 7.51 5.12
N SER A 140 15.05 7.79 5.57
CA SER A 140 14.62 7.48 6.94
C SER A 140 14.48 5.99 7.18
N ALA A 141 13.88 5.25 6.24
CA ALA A 141 13.75 3.80 6.31
C ALA A 141 15.11 3.09 6.37
N ASN A 142 16.11 3.58 5.65
CA ASN A 142 17.47 3.03 5.66
C ASN A 142 18.22 3.19 7.01
N ARG A 143 17.63 3.86 8.00
CA ARG A 143 18.17 3.91 9.37
C ARG A 143 17.78 2.69 10.21
N PHE A 144 16.86 1.87 9.73
CA PHE A 144 16.40 0.65 10.38
C PHE A 144 17.13 -0.57 9.82
N GLU A 145 17.28 -1.58 10.67
CA GLU A 145 17.80 -2.88 10.26
C GLU A 145 16.64 -3.78 9.80
N PHE A 146 16.83 -4.42 8.65
CA PHE A 146 15.86 -5.34 8.08
C PHE A 146 16.46 -6.73 7.95
N ALA A 147 15.90 -7.70 8.67
CA ALA A 147 16.28 -9.10 8.55
C ALA A 147 15.53 -9.78 7.40
N ALA A 148 16.05 -10.92 6.97
CA ALA A 148 15.32 -11.79 6.05
C ALA A 148 14.04 -12.34 6.74
N PRO A 149 12.91 -12.46 6.02
CA PRO A 149 11.69 -13.00 6.59
C PRO A 149 11.90 -14.44 7.11
N GLN A 150 11.45 -14.70 8.33
CA GLN A 150 11.49 -16.03 8.97
C GLN A 150 10.25 -16.87 8.63
N ARG A 151 9.22 -16.26 8.02
CA ARG A 151 7.97 -16.87 7.54
C ARG A 151 7.79 -16.55 6.07
N ILE A 152 6.92 -17.27 5.39
CA ILE A 152 6.56 -16.93 4.01
C ILE A 152 5.81 -15.59 4.05
N LEU A 153 6.42 -14.55 3.50
CA LEU A 153 5.84 -13.21 3.35
C LEU A 153 5.45 -12.99 1.90
N ILE A 154 4.17 -12.79 1.66
CA ILE A 154 3.68 -12.43 0.32
C ILE A 154 3.92 -10.93 0.12
N CYS A 155 4.57 -10.59 -0.96
CA CYS A 155 4.82 -9.19 -1.35
C CYS A 155 3.58 -8.62 -2.04
N ASN A 156 2.94 -7.63 -1.44
CA ASN A 156 1.77 -6.99 -2.05
C ASN A 156 2.08 -6.11 -3.28
N ARG A 157 3.35 -5.95 -3.66
CA ARG A 157 3.76 -5.31 -4.91
C ARG A 157 3.81 -6.27 -6.10
N THR A 158 3.88 -7.57 -5.86
CA THR A 158 4.06 -8.59 -6.91
C THR A 158 3.06 -9.73 -6.80
N GLY A 159 2.24 -9.78 -5.76
CA GLY A 159 1.34 -10.90 -5.47
C GLY A 159 2.05 -12.22 -5.15
N ALA A 160 3.38 -12.24 -5.03
CA ALA A 160 4.19 -13.44 -4.91
C ALA A 160 4.95 -13.52 -3.58
N ALA A 161 5.31 -14.74 -3.18
CA ALA A 161 6.16 -14.95 -2.02
C ALA A 161 7.54 -14.29 -2.20
N LEU A 162 7.99 -13.55 -1.20
CA LEU A 162 9.35 -13.02 -1.18
C LEU A 162 10.36 -14.15 -1.00
N GLY A 163 11.40 -14.14 -1.80
CA GLY A 163 12.53 -15.05 -1.63
C GLY A 163 13.27 -14.80 -0.31
N ARG A 164 13.90 -15.84 0.22
CA ARG A 164 14.68 -15.75 1.48
C ARG A 164 15.83 -14.74 1.47
N THR A 165 16.26 -14.29 0.29
CA THR A 165 17.31 -13.30 0.08
C THR A 165 16.75 -11.92 -0.27
N ALA A 166 15.43 -11.74 -0.27
CA ALA A 166 14.81 -10.46 -0.56
C ALA A 166 15.14 -9.46 0.54
N SER A 167 15.68 -8.31 0.15
CA SER A 167 15.86 -7.18 1.06
C SER A 167 14.60 -6.32 1.08
N LEU A 168 14.08 -6.07 2.27
CA LEU A 168 12.97 -5.14 2.51
C LEU A 168 13.51 -3.79 3.02
N ASP A 169 14.57 -3.30 2.40
CA ASP A 169 15.26 -2.04 2.71
C ASP A 169 14.41 -0.79 2.40
N GLY A 170 15.00 0.40 2.58
CA GLY A 170 14.32 1.66 2.28
C GLY A 170 13.84 1.76 0.84
N ALA A 171 14.63 1.24 -0.12
CA ALA A 171 14.21 1.21 -1.52
C ALA A 171 13.01 0.29 -1.76
N TYR A 172 12.87 -0.82 -1.01
CA TYR A 172 11.66 -1.64 -1.02
C TYR A 172 10.45 -0.83 -0.52
N TRP A 173 10.56 -0.19 0.64
CA TRP A 173 9.45 0.56 1.25
C TRP A 173 9.05 1.81 0.47
N ARG A 174 10.02 2.46 -0.20
CA ARG A 174 9.75 3.50 -1.19
C ARG A 174 8.86 2.98 -2.32
N ARG A 175 9.29 1.90 -3.00
CA ARG A 175 8.51 1.28 -4.09
C ARG A 175 7.17 0.77 -3.61
N HIS A 176 7.11 0.19 -2.42
CA HIS A 176 5.87 -0.25 -1.78
C HIS A 176 4.87 0.90 -1.60
N SER A 177 5.33 2.08 -1.21
CA SER A 177 4.47 3.25 -1.02
C SER A 177 3.94 3.83 -2.34
N ARG A 178 4.70 3.68 -3.44
CA ARG A 178 4.42 4.29 -4.74
C ARG A 178 3.70 3.39 -5.72
N GLN A 179 4.03 2.12 -5.76
CA GLN A 179 3.54 1.16 -6.74
C GLN A 179 2.20 0.56 -6.31
N PRO A 180 1.41 0.01 -7.26
CA PRO A 180 0.15 -0.63 -6.95
C PRO A 180 0.30 -1.83 -6.00
N VAL A 181 -0.78 -2.11 -5.31
CA VAL A 181 -0.95 -3.32 -4.50
C VAL A 181 -1.53 -4.42 -5.38
N GLU A 182 -0.80 -5.52 -5.51
CA GLU A 182 -1.22 -6.75 -6.19
C GLU A 182 -1.86 -7.69 -5.16
N PHE A 183 -3.18 -7.62 -5.02
CA PHE A 183 -3.93 -8.35 -3.99
C PHE A 183 -4.97 -9.30 -4.60
N ALA A 184 -4.91 -9.53 -5.91
CA ALA A 184 -5.79 -10.43 -6.66
C ALA A 184 -5.14 -11.81 -6.89
#